data_80d4b6fe87e97fedb45874642f84a7a1
#
_entry.id   80d4b6fe87e97fedb45874642f84a7a1
#
_cell.length_a   1.000
_cell.length_b   1.000
_cell.length_c   1.000
_cell.angle_alpha   90.00
_cell.angle_beta   90.00
_cell.angle_gamma   90.00
#
_symmetry.space_group_name_H-M   'P 1'
#
loop_
_entity.id
_entity.type
_entity.pdbx_description
1 polymer ?
#
loop_
_entity_poly.entity_id
_entity_poly.type
_entity_poly.pdbx_seq_one_letter_code
_entity_poly.pdbx_strand_id
1 'polypeptide(L)'
;EKYPQNTIDTMLVSLGTHDIIRPFTVLGKTRYMKKGYSRIWEIDEPPTPWHRDGKFYTQEFREFESMNDELTQEEYEYAKRLMKIGMILRDFYLGNPCIFYGTEVGLSGWKDPFNRKCFPWGKEDQELLQYQRDIGAFRNCYKSQNSNPKVIYKDSEVFIFKRENKYNSLLVAVNRGN
;
A
#
# COMPACT_ATOMS: atom_id res chain seq x y z
N GLU A 1 -25.19 -5.64 -2.05
CA GLU A 1 -24.12 -5.07 -1.18
C GLU A 1 -24.14 -5.76 0.18
N LYS A 2 -22.97 -6.10 0.71
CA LYS A 2 -22.88 -6.85 1.98
C LYS A 2 -23.05 -5.95 3.22
N TYR A 3 -22.78 -4.65 3.08
CA TYR A 3 -22.85 -3.67 4.17
C TYR A 3 -23.63 -2.42 3.74
N PRO A 4 -24.35 -1.76 4.67
CA PRO A 4 -24.97 -0.47 4.41
C PRO A 4 -23.93 0.60 4.00
N GLN A 5 -24.34 1.55 3.15
CA GLN A 5 -23.45 2.61 2.65
C GLN A 5 -22.78 3.39 3.77
N ASN A 6 -23.51 3.76 4.81
CA ASN A 6 -22.95 4.50 5.95
C ASN A 6 -21.81 3.74 6.65
N THR A 7 -21.89 2.41 6.70
CA THR A 7 -20.81 1.56 7.24
C THR A 7 -19.58 1.63 6.33
N ILE A 8 -19.78 1.50 5.01
CA ILE A 8 -18.69 1.59 4.03
C ILE A 8 -18.00 2.95 4.12
N ASP A 9 -18.77 4.03 4.21
CA ASP A 9 -18.26 5.40 4.26
C ASP A 9 -17.43 5.70 5.52
N THR A 10 -17.65 4.94 6.60
CA THR A 10 -16.91 5.10 7.86
C THR A 10 -15.75 4.12 8.03
N MET A 11 -15.62 3.12 7.17
CA MET A 11 -14.51 2.16 7.24
C MET A 11 -13.17 2.82 6.95
N LEU A 12 -12.15 2.51 7.76
CA LEU A 12 -10.78 2.90 7.47
C LEU A 12 -10.19 2.02 6.38
N VAL A 13 -9.58 2.65 5.38
CA VAL A 13 -8.88 1.99 4.28
C VAL A 13 -7.41 2.29 4.39
N SER A 14 -6.60 1.27 4.69
CA SER A 14 -5.14 1.38 4.79
C SER A 14 -4.46 0.44 3.79
N LEU A 15 -3.34 0.87 3.25
CA LEU A 15 -2.48 0.02 2.41
C LEU A 15 -1.53 -0.86 3.26
N GLY A 16 -1.35 -0.56 4.53
CA GLY A 16 -0.47 -1.29 5.42
C GLY A 16 -0.81 -1.10 6.88
N THR A 17 -0.32 -2.02 7.71
CA THR A 17 -0.45 -2.00 9.17
C THR A 17 0.85 -2.44 9.82
N HIS A 18 0.91 -2.40 11.15
CA HIS A 18 2.05 -2.87 11.93
C HIS A 18 2.20 -4.41 11.96
N ASP A 19 1.23 -5.15 11.44
CA ASP A 19 1.22 -6.63 11.48
C ASP A 19 1.63 -7.29 10.17
N ILE A 20 1.83 -6.49 9.11
CA ILE A 20 2.15 -7.01 7.78
C ILE A 20 3.40 -6.34 7.20
N ILE A 21 3.98 -6.98 6.19
CA ILE A 21 5.08 -6.40 5.40
C ILE A 21 4.65 -5.04 4.86
N ARG A 22 5.54 -4.05 4.91
CA ARG A 22 5.23 -2.73 4.38
C ARG A 22 4.92 -2.75 2.89
N PRO A 23 3.94 -1.96 2.44
CA PRO A 23 3.49 -1.96 1.04
C PRO A 23 4.63 -1.69 0.05
N PHE A 24 5.57 -0.82 0.39
CA PHE A 24 6.73 -0.53 -0.45
C PHE A 24 7.58 -1.78 -0.72
N THR A 25 7.85 -2.57 0.31
CA THR A 25 8.59 -3.83 0.17
C THR A 25 7.82 -4.83 -0.68
N VAL A 26 6.52 -4.98 -0.43
CA VAL A 26 5.67 -5.88 -1.22
C VAL A 26 5.68 -5.49 -2.70
N LEU A 27 5.46 -4.23 -3.00
CA LEU A 27 5.41 -3.74 -4.38
C LEU A 27 6.77 -3.85 -5.09
N GLY A 28 7.87 -3.51 -4.41
CA GLY A 28 9.21 -3.60 -4.98
C GLY A 28 9.64 -5.02 -5.29
N LYS A 29 9.35 -5.96 -4.39
CA LYS A 29 9.72 -7.37 -4.56
C LYS A 29 8.83 -8.13 -5.53
N THR A 30 7.57 -7.69 -5.79
CA THR A 30 6.64 -8.42 -6.67
C THR A 30 7.14 -8.60 -8.10
N ARG A 31 7.96 -7.69 -8.61
CA ARG A 31 8.54 -7.80 -9.96
C ARG A 31 9.41 -9.07 -10.12
N TYR A 32 10.05 -9.50 -9.05
CA TYR A 32 10.97 -10.65 -9.03
C TYR A 32 10.30 -11.94 -8.55
N MET A 33 9.05 -11.86 -8.12
CA MET A 33 8.30 -13.06 -7.75
C MET A 33 7.99 -13.87 -9.00
N LYS A 34 8.45 -15.12 -9.03
CA LYS A 34 8.18 -16.05 -10.14
C LYS A 34 6.67 -16.17 -10.34
N LYS A 35 6.23 -16.18 -11.61
CA LYS A 35 4.85 -16.54 -11.98
C LYS A 35 4.47 -17.84 -11.27
N GLY A 36 3.53 -17.78 -10.33
CA GLY A 36 3.08 -18.95 -9.56
C GLY A 36 3.00 -18.74 -8.06
N TYR A 37 3.64 -17.73 -7.49
CA TYR A 37 3.44 -17.35 -6.08
C TYR A 37 2.13 -16.56 -5.96
N SER A 38 1.06 -17.29 -5.66
CA SER A 38 -0.26 -16.66 -5.46
C SER A 38 -0.41 -15.97 -4.09
N ARG A 39 0.55 -16.18 -3.20
CA ARG A 39 0.55 -15.62 -1.84
C ARG A 39 1.97 -15.22 -1.44
N ILE A 40 2.10 -14.01 -0.91
CA ILE A 40 3.36 -13.45 -0.37
C ILE A 40 3.90 -14.29 0.82
N TRP A 41 3.06 -15.12 1.41
CA TRP A 41 3.36 -16.08 2.49
C TRP A 41 3.93 -17.42 2.03
N GLU A 42 3.95 -17.69 0.72
CA GLU A 42 4.52 -18.93 0.13
C GLU A 42 5.95 -18.76 -0.38
N ILE A 43 6.59 -17.62 -0.13
CA ILE A 43 8.05 -17.56 -0.14
C ILE A 43 8.49 -18.54 0.93
N ASP A 44 9.20 -19.64 0.52
CA ASP A 44 9.66 -20.72 1.38
C ASP A 44 9.79 -20.23 2.81
N GLU A 45 8.84 -20.65 3.66
CA GLU A 45 8.66 -20.02 4.96
C GLU A 45 10.00 -20.04 5.68
N PRO A 46 10.70 -18.92 5.82
CA PRO A 46 11.71 -18.86 6.84
C PRO A 46 10.97 -19.21 8.13
N PRO A 47 11.55 -20.01 9.00
CA PRO A 47 10.91 -20.43 10.22
C PRO A 47 10.27 -19.22 10.87
N THR A 48 8.93 -19.25 11.04
CA THR A 48 8.21 -18.13 11.63
C THR A 48 8.84 -17.82 12.97
N PRO A 49 9.02 -16.55 13.35
CA PRO A 49 9.67 -16.18 14.62
C PRO A 49 8.99 -16.77 15.84
N TRP A 50 7.79 -17.23 15.68
CA TRP A 50 6.96 -17.90 16.67
C TRP A 50 6.92 -19.40 16.40
N HIS A 51 8.07 -20.07 16.36
CA HIS A 51 8.06 -21.52 16.50
C HIS A 51 7.38 -21.88 17.82
N ARG A 52 6.53 -22.92 17.76
CA ARG A 52 5.82 -23.48 18.93
C ARG A 52 6.72 -23.87 20.08
N ASP A 53 8.04 -23.92 19.87
CA ASP A 53 9.07 -24.29 20.83
C ASP A 53 9.71 -23.09 21.56
N GLY A 54 9.23 -21.86 21.34
CA GLY A 54 9.68 -20.66 22.06
C GLY A 54 11.11 -20.22 21.78
N LYS A 55 11.75 -20.76 20.74
CA LYS A 55 13.09 -20.34 20.37
C LYS A 55 13.08 -19.02 19.61
N PHE A 56 13.75 -18.03 20.17
CA PHE A 56 13.99 -16.75 19.52
C PHE A 56 14.81 -16.90 18.24
N TYR A 57 14.58 -15.99 17.29
CA TYR A 57 15.28 -15.82 16.02
C TYR A 57 16.74 -16.28 16.02
N THR A 58 17.08 -17.21 15.14
CA THR A 58 18.48 -17.52 14.86
C THR A 58 19.13 -16.32 14.17
N GLN A 59 20.45 -16.22 14.24
CA GLN A 59 21.22 -15.18 13.54
C GLN A 59 20.95 -15.24 12.02
N GLU A 60 20.85 -16.45 11.46
CA GLU A 60 20.54 -16.71 10.05
C GLU A 60 19.17 -16.14 9.63
N PHE A 61 18.17 -16.24 10.51
CA PHE A 61 16.85 -15.66 10.26
C PHE A 61 16.91 -14.12 10.23
N ARG A 62 17.64 -13.52 11.14
CA ARG A 62 17.82 -12.05 11.15
C ARG A 62 18.57 -11.55 9.92
N GLU A 63 19.56 -12.30 9.45
CA GLU A 63 20.30 -12.01 8.22
C GLU A 63 19.37 -12.10 7.01
N PHE A 64 18.55 -13.16 6.90
CA PHE A 64 17.56 -13.32 5.84
C PHE A 64 16.54 -12.18 5.82
N GLU A 65 15.99 -11.82 6.96
CA GLU A 65 15.01 -10.72 7.10
C GLU A 65 15.66 -9.37 6.75
N SER A 66 16.90 -9.15 7.20
CA SER A 66 17.68 -7.95 6.88
C SER A 66 17.96 -7.83 5.39
N MET A 67 18.32 -8.91 4.72
CA MET A 67 18.59 -8.94 3.28
C MET A 67 17.34 -8.63 2.44
N ASN A 68 16.14 -8.99 2.93
CA ASN A 68 14.88 -8.73 2.23
C ASN A 68 14.22 -7.42 2.62
N ASP A 69 14.70 -6.76 3.67
CA ASP A 69 14.15 -5.51 4.18
C ASP A 69 14.49 -4.30 3.30
N GLU A 70 15.64 -4.34 2.66
CA GLU A 70 16.10 -3.28 1.78
C GLU A 70 15.68 -3.53 0.32
N LEU A 71 15.27 -2.46 -0.34
CA LEU A 71 14.99 -2.44 -1.77
C LEU A 71 16.20 -1.92 -2.52
N THR A 72 16.53 -2.55 -3.64
CA THR A 72 17.45 -1.94 -4.62
C THR A 72 16.82 -0.66 -5.17
N GLN A 73 17.62 0.21 -5.78
CA GLN A 73 17.10 1.44 -6.39
C GLN A 73 16.02 1.13 -7.46
N GLU A 74 16.21 0.09 -8.27
CA GLU A 74 15.23 -0.31 -9.29
C GLU A 74 13.92 -0.79 -8.66
N GLU A 75 13.99 -1.63 -7.62
CA GLU A 75 12.82 -2.08 -6.86
C GLU A 75 12.10 -0.90 -6.20
N TYR A 76 12.86 0.05 -5.68
CA TYR A 76 12.29 1.23 -5.03
C TYR A 76 11.52 2.10 -6.03
N GLU A 77 12.11 2.43 -7.18
CA GLU A 77 11.45 3.25 -8.20
C GLU A 77 10.20 2.54 -8.76
N TYR A 78 10.28 1.22 -8.94
CA TYR A 78 9.11 0.43 -9.34
C TYR A 78 8.01 0.48 -8.27
N ALA A 79 8.36 0.25 -7.00
CA ALA A 79 7.44 0.34 -5.87
C ALA A 79 6.80 1.73 -5.77
N LYS A 80 7.60 2.79 -5.95
CA LYS A 80 7.17 4.18 -5.90
C LYS A 80 6.08 4.48 -6.93
N ARG A 81 6.26 4.01 -8.17
CA ARG A 81 5.25 4.16 -9.23
C ARG A 81 3.93 3.49 -8.85
N LEU A 82 3.99 2.24 -8.39
CA LEU A 82 2.79 1.50 -7.99
C LEU A 82 2.17 2.05 -6.70
N MET A 83 2.99 2.57 -5.77
CA MET A 83 2.49 3.18 -4.55
C MET A 83 1.65 4.43 -4.82
N LYS A 84 2.04 5.25 -5.79
CA LYS A 84 1.23 6.40 -6.23
C LYS A 84 -0.17 5.98 -6.69
N ILE A 85 -0.26 4.87 -7.42
CA ILE A 85 -1.56 4.28 -7.81
C ILE A 85 -2.33 3.83 -6.57
N GLY A 86 -1.65 3.11 -5.66
CA GLY A 86 -2.25 2.64 -4.41
C GLY A 86 -2.80 3.79 -3.55
N MET A 87 -2.08 4.91 -3.45
CA MET A 87 -2.52 6.12 -2.75
C MET A 87 -3.79 6.68 -3.37
N ILE A 88 -3.87 6.81 -4.70
CA ILE A 88 -5.09 7.25 -5.39
C ILE A 88 -6.27 6.32 -5.10
N LEU A 89 -6.07 5.01 -5.18
CA LEU A 89 -7.14 4.05 -4.91
C LEU A 89 -7.59 4.09 -3.44
N ARG A 90 -6.67 4.17 -2.49
CA ARG A 90 -7.00 4.31 -1.07
C ARG A 90 -7.81 5.58 -0.79
N ASP A 91 -7.39 6.71 -1.39
CA ASP A 91 -7.98 8.01 -1.10
C ASP A 91 -9.32 8.26 -1.80
N PHE A 92 -9.56 7.64 -2.96
CA PHE A 92 -10.73 7.98 -3.78
C PHE A 92 -11.69 6.83 -4.07
N TYR A 93 -11.36 5.55 -3.78
CA TYR A 93 -12.25 4.46 -4.14
C TYR A 93 -13.35 4.25 -3.10
N LEU A 94 -13.04 3.84 -1.87
CA LEU A 94 -14.01 3.57 -0.80
C LEU A 94 -13.50 4.04 0.56
N GLY A 95 -14.41 4.31 1.49
CA GLY A 95 -14.12 4.56 2.89
C GLY A 95 -13.28 5.80 3.17
N ASN A 96 -12.68 5.84 4.35
CA ASN A 96 -11.79 6.89 4.79
C ASN A 96 -10.33 6.43 4.72
N PRO A 97 -9.44 7.18 4.06
CA PRO A 97 -8.03 6.82 3.97
C PRO A 97 -7.38 6.87 5.35
N CYS A 98 -6.63 5.83 5.65
CA CYS A 98 -5.78 5.75 6.83
C CYS A 98 -4.34 5.51 6.36
N ILE A 99 -3.41 6.33 6.82
CA ILE A 99 -1.99 6.21 6.48
C ILE A 99 -1.28 5.54 7.66
N PHE A 100 -0.74 4.34 7.43
CA PHE A 100 0.22 3.78 8.35
C PHE A 100 1.54 4.54 8.16
N TYR A 101 2.07 5.11 9.25
CA TYR A 101 3.21 6.02 9.22
C TYR A 101 4.37 5.50 8.35
N GLY A 102 5.02 6.39 7.65
CA GLY A 102 6.15 6.09 6.77
C GLY A 102 5.76 5.59 5.37
N THR A 103 4.50 5.17 5.15
CA THR A 103 4.02 4.77 3.82
C THR A 103 4.06 5.95 2.85
N GLU A 104 3.77 7.14 3.35
CA GLU A 104 3.75 8.42 2.63
C GLU A 104 5.14 8.92 2.23
N VAL A 105 6.19 8.33 2.78
CA VAL A 105 7.61 8.70 2.53
C VAL A 105 8.45 7.54 2.02
N GLY A 106 7.84 6.46 1.59
CA GLY A 106 8.52 5.33 0.97
C GLY A 106 9.25 4.40 1.93
N LEU A 107 8.86 4.38 3.21
CA LEU A 107 9.47 3.50 4.20
C LEU A 107 9.20 2.04 3.87
N SER A 108 10.27 1.29 3.57
CA SER A 108 10.26 -0.15 3.39
C SER A 108 10.39 -0.89 4.72
N GLY A 109 9.99 -2.14 4.76
CA GLY A 109 10.14 -3.01 5.92
C GLY A 109 9.52 -4.38 5.68
N TRP A 110 10.24 -5.42 6.08
CA TRP A 110 9.78 -6.81 5.98
C TRP A 110 8.75 -7.12 7.09
N LYS A 111 8.66 -8.35 7.51
CA LYS A 111 7.79 -8.77 8.63
C LYS A 111 8.23 -8.14 9.96
N ASP A 112 7.41 -8.26 11.00
CA ASP A 112 7.75 -7.85 12.36
C ASP A 112 9.11 -8.47 12.82
N PRO A 113 10.02 -7.69 13.40
CA PRO A 113 9.90 -6.29 13.82
C PRO A 113 10.30 -5.25 12.74
N PHE A 114 10.75 -5.64 11.55
CA PHE A 114 11.32 -4.76 10.53
C PHE A 114 10.30 -3.82 9.88
N ASN A 115 9.01 -4.17 9.93
CA ASN A 115 7.92 -3.29 9.49
C ASN A 115 7.64 -2.13 10.49
N ARG A 116 8.24 -2.16 11.69
CA ARG A 116 8.06 -1.16 12.76
C ARG A 116 9.26 -0.23 12.91
N LYS A 117 10.03 -0.02 11.84
CA LYS A 117 11.14 0.94 11.81
C LYS A 117 10.69 2.33 12.26
N CYS A 118 11.62 3.10 12.83
CA CYS A 118 11.40 4.53 13.10
C CYS A 118 11.08 5.29 11.80
N PHE A 119 10.31 6.37 11.95
CA PHE A 119 10.08 7.28 10.82
C PHE A 119 11.43 7.86 10.34
N PRO A 120 11.69 7.93 9.03
CA PRO A 120 12.99 8.31 8.49
C PRO A 120 13.18 9.83 8.45
N TRP A 121 13.18 10.48 9.61
CA TRP A 121 13.33 11.93 9.74
C TRP A 121 14.55 12.46 9.00
N GLY A 122 14.35 13.44 8.10
CA GLY A 122 15.39 14.04 7.27
C GLY A 122 15.83 13.17 6.09
N LYS A 123 15.22 12.01 5.88
CA LYS A 123 15.48 11.08 4.76
C LYS A 123 14.20 10.68 4.04
N GLU A 124 13.15 11.49 4.17
CA GLU A 124 11.85 11.25 3.53
C GLU A 124 11.98 11.33 2.01
N ASP A 125 11.29 10.47 1.28
CA ASP A 125 11.07 10.68 -0.14
C ASP A 125 10.14 11.88 -0.33
N GLN A 126 10.73 13.03 -0.66
CA GLN A 126 10.03 14.31 -0.76
C GLN A 126 9.01 14.31 -1.91
N GLU A 127 9.25 13.54 -2.97
CA GLU A 127 8.30 13.43 -4.07
C GLU A 127 7.02 12.69 -3.64
N LEU A 128 7.17 11.56 -2.92
CA LEU A 128 6.02 10.84 -2.39
C LEU A 128 5.27 11.64 -1.34
N LEU A 129 6.00 12.29 -0.45
CA LEU A 129 5.40 13.14 0.59
C LEU A 129 4.58 14.27 -0.03
N GLN A 130 5.14 14.94 -1.04
CA GLN A 130 4.42 16.01 -1.74
C GLN A 130 3.21 15.46 -2.50
N TYR A 131 3.37 14.32 -3.18
CA TYR A 131 2.28 13.65 -3.86
C TYR A 131 1.11 13.30 -2.91
N GLN A 132 1.43 12.77 -1.72
CA GLN A 132 0.41 12.48 -0.71
C GLN A 132 -0.28 13.75 -0.19
N ARG A 133 0.46 14.85 -0.01
CA ARG A 133 -0.11 16.15 0.38
C ARG A 133 -1.06 16.70 -0.68
N ASP A 134 -0.70 16.59 -1.95
CA ASP A 134 -1.53 17.06 -3.07
C ASP A 134 -2.82 16.24 -3.18
N ILE A 135 -2.74 14.90 -3.03
CA ILE A 135 -3.91 14.03 -2.94
C ILE A 135 -4.82 14.44 -1.79
N GLY A 136 -4.26 14.65 -0.60
CA GLY A 136 -5.02 15.05 0.58
C GLY A 136 -5.69 16.40 0.41
N ALA A 137 -4.99 17.38 -0.14
CA ALA A 137 -5.52 18.71 -0.44
C ALA A 137 -6.68 18.63 -1.46
N PHE A 138 -6.49 17.88 -2.55
CA PHE A 138 -7.53 17.64 -3.54
C PHE A 138 -8.75 16.95 -2.93
N ARG A 139 -8.54 15.89 -2.14
CA ARG A 139 -9.61 15.17 -1.45
C ARG A 139 -10.42 16.11 -0.53
N ASN A 140 -9.77 17.02 0.18
CA ASN A 140 -10.44 17.95 1.06
C ASN A 140 -11.31 18.97 0.30
N CYS A 141 -10.89 19.36 -0.90
CA CYS A 141 -11.69 20.22 -1.78
C CYS A 141 -12.86 19.49 -2.43
N TYR A 142 -12.73 18.16 -2.58
CA TYR A 142 -13.68 17.34 -3.31
C TYR A 142 -14.69 16.67 -2.38
N LYS A 143 -15.91 17.22 -2.29
CA LYS A 143 -16.95 16.80 -1.33
C LYS A 143 -17.82 15.61 -1.77
N SER A 144 -17.46 14.84 -2.80
CA SER A 144 -18.28 13.72 -3.29
C SER A 144 -17.97 12.38 -2.63
N GLN A 145 -17.38 12.40 -1.45
CA GLN A 145 -16.91 11.19 -0.76
C GLN A 145 -18.04 10.22 -0.38
N ASN A 146 -19.28 10.69 -0.33
CA ASN A 146 -20.47 9.93 0.09
C ASN A 146 -21.22 9.31 -1.09
N SER A 147 -20.56 9.04 -2.21
CA SER A 147 -21.14 8.35 -3.35
C SER A 147 -20.40 7.06 -3.65
N ASN A 148 -21.14 6.01 -4.03
CA ASN A 148 -20.53 4.74 -4.44
C ASN A 148 -19.70 4.92 -5.71
N PRO A 149 -18.49 4.36 -5.77
CA PRO A 149 -17.73 4.34 -7.00
C PRO A 149 -18.43 3.43 -8.03
N LYS A 150 -18.62 3.95 -9.24
CA LYS A 150 -19.10 3.19 -10.40
C LYS A 150 -17.92 2.87 -11.30
N VAL A 151 -17.62 1.60 -11.46
CA VAL A 151 -16.57 1.15 -12.40
C VAL A 151 -17.03 1.43 -13.82
N ILE A 152 -16.21 2.17 -14.56
CA ILE A 152 -16.46 2.55 -15.96
C ILE A 152 -15.70 1.60 -16.90
N TYR A 153 -14.44 1.28 -16.54
CA TYR A 153 -13.60 0.38 -17.32
C TYR A 153 -12.63 -0.36 -16.40
N LYS A 154 -12.32 -1.59 -16.73
CA LYS A 154 -11.27 -2.38 -16.09
C LYS A 154 -10.71 -3.44 -17.04
N ASP A 155 -9.41 -3.58 -17.03
CA ASP A 155 -8.68 -4.71 -17.60
C ASP A 155 -7.49 -5.10 -16.70
N SER A 156 -6.47 -5.76 -17.25
CA SER A 156 -5.28 -6.17 -16.50
C SER A 156 -4.37 -4.99 -16.09
N GLU A 157 -4.46 -3.86 -16.78
CA GLU A 157 -3.54 -2.73 -16.61
C GLU A 157 -4.25 -1.44 -16.20
N VAL A 158 -5.46 -1.23 -16.69
CA VAL A 158 -6.22 0.01 -16.53
C VAL A 158 -7.45 -0.21 -15.67
N PHE A 159 -7.66 0.68 -14.72
CA PHE A 159 -8.87 0.71 -13.90
C PHE A 159 -9.43 2.13 -13.83
N ILE A 160 -10.69 2.30 -14.28
CA ILE A 160 -11.38 3.59 -14.34
C ILE A 160 -12.68 3.50 -13.56
N PHE A 161 -12.88 4.42 -12.64
CA PHE A 161 -14.13 4.57 -11.93
C PHE A 161 -14.58 6.02 -11.80
N LYS A 162 -15.86 6.22 -11.63
CA LYS A 162 -16.49 7.52 -11.40
C LYS A 162 -17.15 7.54 -10.03
N ARG A 163 -17.03 8.66 -9.33
CA ARG A 163 -17.84 9.02 -8.17
C ARG A 163 -18.61 10.30 -8.47
N GLU A 164 -19.84 10.37 -8.05
CA GLU A 164 -20.73 11.46 -8.42
C GLU A 164 -21.73 11.73 -7.31
N ASN A 165 -21.94 13.00 -7.01
CA ASN A 165 -23.03 13.46 -6.18
C ASN A 165 -23.73 14.66 -6.85
N LYS A 166 -24.68 15.27 -6.16
CA LYS A 166 -25.44 16.41 -6.70
C LYS A 166 -24.62 17.68 -6.99
N TYR A 167 -23.37 17.76 -6.51
CA TYR A 167 -22.55 18.96 -6.63
C TYR A 167 -21.40 18.79 -7.62
N ASN A 168 -20.81 17.61 -7.68
CA ASN A 168 -19.63 17.38 -8.50
C ASN A 168 -19.47 15.91 -8.90
N SER A 169 -18.59 15.67 -9.87
CA SER A 169 -18.27 14.36 -10.41
C SER A 169 -16.75 14.21 -10.46
N LEU A 170 -16.25 13.08 -10.02
CA LEU A 170 -14.84 12.68 -10.07
C LEU A 170 -14.70 11.46 -10.97
N LEU A 171 -13.84 11.56 -11.97
CA LEU A 171 -13.37 10.43 -12.75
C LEU A 171 -11.93 10.13 -12.33
N VAL A 172 -11.69 8.91 -11.91
CA VAL A 172 -10.37 8.41 -11.55
C VAL A 172 -9.96 7.35 -12.55
N ALA A 173 -8.81 7.54 -13.18
CA ALA A 173 -8.19 6.57 -14.07
C ALA A 173 -6.79 6.24 -13.56
N VAL A 174 -6.50 4.96 -13.37
CA VAL A 174 -5.16 4.47 -13.02
C VAL A 174 -4.69 3.45 -14.05
N ASN A 175 -3.41 3.53 -14.40
CA ASN A 175 -2.75 2.61 -15.31
C ASN A 175 -1.48 2.08 -14.64
N ARG A 176 -1.39 0.75 -14.49
CA ARG A 176 -0.21 0.05 -13.95
C ARG A 176 0.71 -0.52 -15.04
N GLY A 177 0.28 -0.46 -16.29
CA GLY A 177 1.09 -0.86 -17.45
C GLY A 177 2.31 0.03 -17.66
N ASN A 178 3.22 -0.43 -18.50
CA ASN A 178 4.40 0.34 -18.90
C ASN A 178 4.06 1.38 -19.94
#